data_34539d2284a185dc0feb71b542f68c4e
#
_entry.id   34539d2284a185dc0feb71b542f68c4e
#
_cell.length_a   1.000
_cell.length_b   1.000
_cell.length_c   1.000
_cell.angle_alpha   90.00
_cell.angle_beta   90.00
_cell.angle_gamma   90.00
#
_symmetry.space_group_name_H-M   'P 1'
#
loop_
_entity.id
_entity.type
_entity.pdbx_description
1 polymer ?
#
loop_
_entity_poly.entity_id
_entity_poly.type
_entity_poly.pdbx_seq_one_letter_code
_entity_poly.pdbx_strand_id
1 'polypeptide(L)' 'MPWSTPFDEPIRLRGGGSLATLQQAADYIMKLPEDVQHEQRWQVAVEILIHAAEIGGGWLMFARIGMMRALNGDGRD' A
#
# COMPACT_ATOMS: atom_id res chain seq x y z
N MET A 1 13.22 -7.42 3.44
CA MET A 1 13.58 -6.74 2.18
C MET A 1 13.52 -5.25 2.38
N PRO A 2 14.32 -4.49 1.63
CA PRO A 2 14.30 -3.05 1.82
C PRO A 2 13.01 -2.43 1.30
N TRP A 3 12.72 -1.26 1.81
CA TRP A 3 11.53 -0.53 1.40
C TRP A 3 11.58 -0.09 -0.07
N SER A 4 12.77 -0.11 -0.67
CA SER A 4 12.92 0.21 -2.08
C SER A 4 12.51 -0.93 -3.00
N THR A 5 12.12 -2.06 -2.45
CA THR A 5 11.68 -3.20 -3.25
C THR A 5 10.45 -2.82 -4.08
N PRO A 6 10.49 -3.06 -5.40
CA PRO A 6 9.35 -2.72 -6.24
C PRO A 6 8.28 -3.79 -6.18
N PHE A 7 7.04 -3.37 -6.44
CA PHE A 7 5.96 -4.32 -6.69
C PHE A 7 6.17 -4.97 -8.06
N ASP A 8 5.54 -6.12 -8.27
CA ASP A 8 5.60 -6.77 -9.57
C ASP A 8 5.06 -5.84 -10.65
N GLU A 9 3.99 -5.12 -10.33
CA GLU A 9 3.45 -4.10 -11.20
C GLU A 9 3.12 -2.89 -10.37
N PRO A 10 3.37 -1.68 -10.90
CA PRO A 10 3.02 -0.48 -10.15
C PRO A 10 1.52 -0.42 -9.89
N ILE A 11 1.18 0.18 -8.76
CA ILE A 11 -0.22 0.38 -8.41
C ILE A 11 -0.64 1.73 -8.97
N ARG A 12 -1.63 1.74 -9.85
CA ARG A 12 -2.07 2.98 -10.47
C ARG A 12 -3.01 3.74 -9.57
N LEU A 13 -2.82 5.05 -9.53
CA LEU A 13 -3.64 5.93 -8.72
C LEU A 13 -4.69 6.59 -9.61
N ARG A 14 -5.85 6.86 -9.05
CA ARG A 14 -6.94 7.45 -9.82
C ARG A 14 -6.62 8.83 -10.34
N GLY A 15 -5.96 9.63 -9.54
CA GLY A 15 -5.64 11.00 -9.91
C GLY A 15 -4.43 11.13 -10.78
N GLY A 16 -3.86 10.00 -11.22
CA GLY A 16 -2.63 10.01 -11.97
C GLY A 16 -1.49 9.56 -11.09
N GLY A 17 -0.39 9.18 -11.73
CA GLY A 17 0.74 8.66 -10.99
C GLY A 17 0.56 7.21 -10.61
N SER A 18 1.57 6.67 -9.95
CA SER A 18 1.54 5.28 -9.54
C SER A 18 2.47 5.09 -8.36
N LEU A 19 2.30 3.95 -7.69
CA LEU A 19 3.15 3.53 -6.58
C LEU A 19 3.92 2.32 -7.03
N ALA A 20 5.23 2.47 -7.17
CA ALA A 20 6.05 1.41 -7.73
C ALA A 20 6.77 0.59 -6.66
N THR A 21 7.03 1.15 -5.49
CA THR A 21 7.79 0.47 -4.45
C THR A 21 7.05 0.51 -3.14
N LEU A 22 7.51 -0.33 -2.20
CA LEU A 22 6.95 -0.34 -0.85
C LEU A 22 7.08 1.04 -0.20
N GLN A 23 8.21 1.71 -0.40
CA GLN A 23 8.42 3.01 0.19
C GLN A 23 7.41 4.03 -0.34
N GLN A 24 7.15 3.97 -1.64
CA GLN A 24 6.20 4.91 -2.22
C GLN A 24 4.80 4.68 -1.67
N ALA A 25 4.43 3.42 -1.45
CA ALA A 25 3.14 3.11 -0.87
C ALA A 25 3.04 3.64 0.56
N ALA A 26 4.09 3.43 1.34
CA ALA A 26 4.11 3.93 2.71
C ALA A 26 4.03 5.44 2.75
N ASP A 27 4.79 6.11 1.89
CA ASP A 27 4.76 7.57 1.84
C ASP A 27 3.37 8.09 1.48
N TYR A 28 2.71 7.39 0.57
CA TYR A 28 1.36 7.77 0.19
C TYR A 28 0.42 7.75 1.39
N ILE A 29 0.50 6.69 2.19
CA ILE A 29 -0.37 6.56 3.36
C ILE A 29 -0.05 7.65 4.37
N MET A 30 1.22 7.95 4.57
CA MET A 30 1.62 8.95 5.55
C MET A 30 1.16 10.34 5.18
N LYS A 31 0.84 10.58 3.92
CA LYS A 31 0.33 11.87 3.48
C LYS A 31 -1.17 11.99 3.55
N LEU A 32 -1.86 10.90 3.88
CA LEU A 32 -3.31 10.95 4.03
C LEU A 32 -3.70 11.71 5.30
N PRO A 33 -4.89 12.30 5.33
CA PRO A 33 -5.38 12.90 6.57
C PRO A 33 -5.38 11.87 7.69
N GLU A 34 -5.17 12.34 8.91
CA GLU A 34 -4.98 11.45 10.03
C GLU A 34 -6.19 10.55 10.26
N ASP A 35 -7.39 11.10 10.12
CA ASP A 35 -8.58 10.28 10.33
C ASP A 35 -8.72 9.20 9.26
N VAL A 36 -8.26 9.46 8.05
CA VAL A 36 -8.27 8.46 6.99
C VAL A 36 -7.25 7.36 7.30
N GLN A 37 -6.08 7.75 7.80
CA GLN A 37 -5.05 6.77 8.12
C GLN A 37 -5.53 5.76 9.16
N HIS A 38 -6.43 6.16 10.03
CA HIS A 38 -6.93 5.28 11.09
C HIS A 38 -8.03 4.34 10.61
N GLU A 39 -8.48 4.46 9.38
CA GLU A 39 -9.47 3.52 8.85
C GLU A 39 -8.84 2.15 8.74
N GLN A 40 -9.64 1.12 9.02
CA GLN A 40 -9.12 -0.23 9.10
C GLN A 40 -8.43 -0.67 7.82
N ARG A 41 -8.99 -0.29 6.67
CA ARG A 41 -8.39 -0.68 5.39
C ARG A 41 -6.96 -0.18 5.26
N TRP A 42 -6.68 1.03 5.76
CA TRP A 42 -5.33 1.57 5.69
C TRP A 42 -4.43 0.97 6.75
N GLN A 43 -4.97 0.66 7.92
CA GLN A 43 -4.20 -0.02 8.96
C GLN A 43 -3.74 -1.40 8.49
N VAL A 44 -4.64 -2.13 7.84
CA VAL A 44 -4.30 -3.43 7.30
C VAL A 44 -3.22 -3.30 6.22
N ALA A 45 -3.37 -2.30 5.34
CA ALA A 45 -2.40 -2.09 4.28
C ALA A 45 -1.02 -1.81 4.86
N VAL A 46 -0.94 -0.97 5.89
CA VAL A 46 0.33 -0.66 6.53
C VAL A 46 0.98 -1.91 7.12
N GLU A 47 0.20 -2.72 7.80
CA GLU A 47 0.74 -3.94 8.39
C GLU A 47 1.31 -4.86 7.34
N ILE A 48 0.61 -5.01 6.22
CA ILE A 48 1.10 -5.88 5.17
C ILE A 48 2.35 -5.29 4.52
N LEU A 49 2.41 -3.97 4.38
CA LEU A 49 3.61 -3.33 3.84
C LEU A 49 4.82 -3.61 4.73
N ILE A 50 4.63 -3.54 6.04
CA ILE A 50 5.72 -3.80 6.97
C ILE A 50 6.19 -5.24 6.84
N HIS A 51 5.26 -6.19 6.77
CA HIS A 51 5.63 -7.59 6.59
C HIS A 51 6.38 -7.79 5.28
N ALA A 52 5.93 -7.14 4.22
CA ALA A 52 6.61 -7.27 2.93
C ALA A 52 8.02 -6.71 3.00
N ALA A 53 8.20 -5.61 3.71
CA ALA A 53 9.52 -5.00 3.83
C ALA A 53 10.47 -5.87 4.65
N GLU A 54 9.94 -6.53 5.67
CA GLU A 54 10.77 -7.32 6.57
C GLU A 54 11.00 -8.74 6.07
N ILE A 55 9.97 -9.35 5.52
CA ILE A 55 10.03 -10.75 5.14
C ILE A 55 10.19 -10.94 3.64
N GLY A 56 9.48 -10.14 2.87
CA GLY A 56 9.51 -10.26 1.42
C GLY A 56 8.69 -11.43 0.93
N GLY A 57 9.14 -12.02 -0.16
CA GLY A 57 8.48 -13.19 -0.71
C GLY A 57 7.03 -12.92 -1.08
N GLY A 58 6.15 -13.82 -0.70
CA GLY A 58 4.74 -13.70 -1.04
C GLY A 58 4.05 -12.48 -0.44
N TRP A 59 4.65 -11.90 0.61
CA TRP A 59 4.06 -10.72 1.23
C TRP A 59 4.01 -9.53 0.29
N LEU A 60 4.91 -9.48 -0.70
CA LEU A 60 4.92 -8.39 -1.65
C LEU A 60 3.61 -8.35 -2.45
N MET A 61 3.12 -9.53 -2.85
CA MET A 61 1.85 -9.61 -3.57
C MET A 61 0.69 -9.19 -2.66
N PHE A 62 0.71 -9.63 -1.40
CA PHE A 62 -0.34 -9.25 -0.47
C PHE A 62 -0.33 -7.75 -0.21
N ALA A 63 0.86 -7.15 -0.16
CA ALA A 63 0.95 -5.71 0.05
C ALA A 63 0.30 -4.97 -1.12
N ARG A 64 0.56 -5.42 -2.32
CA ARG A 64 -0.04 -4.81 -3.49
C ARG A 64 -1.56 -4.91 -3.45
N ILE A 65 -2.06 -6.10 -3.14
CA ILE A 65 -3.50 -6.32 -3.05
C ILE A 65 -4.12 -5.46 -1.95
N GLY A 66 -3.47 -5.40 -0.80
CA GLY A 66 -3.96 -4.59 0.31
C GLY A 66 -4.06 -3.12 -0.05
N MET A 67 -3.03 -2.61 -0.72
CA MET A 67 -3.05 -1.23 -1.18
C MET A 67 -4.15 -0.98 -2.18
N MET A 68 -4.33 -1.91 -3.12
CA MET A 68 -5.37 -1.74 -4.12
C MET A 68 -6.76 -1.73 -3.50
N ARG A 69 -6.99 -2.56 -2.51
CA ARG A 69 -8.27 -2.57 -1.81
C ARG A 69 -8.51 -1.27 -1.07
N ALA A 70 -7.47 -0.78 -0.40
CA ALA A 70 -7.61 0.47 0.33
C ALA A 70 -7.85 1.64 -0.62
N LEU A 71 -7.16 1.64 -1.75
CA LEU A 71 -7.32 2.72 -2.73
C LEU A 71 -8.69 2.71 -3.39
N ASN A 72 -9.27 1.54 -3.56
CA ASN A 72 -10.59 1.43 -4.17
C ASN A 72 -11.70 1.87 -3.23
N GLY A 73 -11.31 2.38 -2.14
CA GLY A 73 -12.24 2.94 -1.23
C GLY A 73 -12.84 1.88 -0.39
N ASP A 74 -13.85 2.22 0.24
CA ASP A 74 -14.42 1.39 1.11
C ASP A 74 -15.39 0.56 0.46
N GLY A 75 -15.03 0.12 -0.64
CA GLY A 75 -15.80 -0.82 -1.31
C GLY A 75 -17.06 -0.34 -1.88
N ARG A 76 -17.23 0.85 -1.97
CA ARG A 76 -18.33 1.22 -2.55
C ARG A 76 -18.23 1.26 -3.77
N ASP A 77 -18.24 0.90 -4.16
CA ASP A 77 -18.08 0.77 -5.10
C ASP A 77 -18.24 0.77 -5.60
#